data_2a06067737faa5410a845b5a104949c6
#
_entry.id   2a06067737faa5410a845b5a104949c6
#
_cell.length_a   1.000
_cell.length_b   1.000
_cell.length_c   1.000
_cell.angle_alpha   90.00
_cell.angle_beta   90.00
_cell.angle_gamma   90.00
#
_symmetry.space_group_name_H-M   'P 1'
#
loop_
_entity.id
_entity.type
_entity.pdbx_description
1 polymer ?
#
loop_
_entity_poly.entity_id
_entity_poly.type
_entity_poly.pdbx_seq_one_letter_code
_entity_poly.pdbx_strand_id
1 'polypeptide(L)'
;MSRSVFKCIDAHTCGNPVRLIVEGAPILQGINMSEKRQFFLNNFDWIRKGLMFEPRGHDMMSGAIIFPPHSSKNDFSILYIETSGCLPMCGHGTIGAVTIAIQEKLIIPKKPGYLNIETPAGIINITYKQIDEKVNSVKLTNVDSFLAAKKCSIVSNDLGEIFFDVSYGGNYYAIIEPQNNFSGIHNYKAGEIIRYSQEIRKKINKKYPNMFIHPNDSSIRGVSHLLWTGNTLDTCSSSRNAVFYGDKAIDRSPCGTGTSARMAQLYERGDLKIKEQFVHESYIGSKFTGLVERESKVGEFNAIVPSVEGWAKIYGYNKILIDDEDPYAHGFQVI
;
A
#
# COMPACT_ATOMS: atom_id res chain seq x y z
N MET A 1 26.87 -21.45 11.62
CA MET A 1 26.80 -20.15 10.94
C MET A 1 25.70 -20.24 9.91
N SER A 2 24.59 -19.60 10.16
CA SER A 2 23.48 -19.57 9.20
C SER A 2 23.57 -18.29 8.40
N ARG A 3 23.60 -18.39 7.08
CA ARG A 3 23.54 -17.27 6.14
C ARG A 3 22.30 -17.43 5.28
N SER A 4 21.40 -16.49 5.34
CA SER A 4 20.25 -16.43 4.45
C SER A 4 20.58 -15.58 3.24
N VAL A 5 20.23 -16.09 2.05
CA VAL A 5 20.49 -15.42 0.77
C VAL A 5 19.15 -15.15 0.09
N PHE A 6 18.93 -13.89 -0.27
CA PHE A 6 17.75 -13.45 -0.99
C PHE A 6 18.16 -12.88 -2.35
N LYS A 7 17.56 -13.38 -3.44
CA LYS A 7 17.62 -12.69 -4.72
C LYS A 7 16.43 -11.75 -4.83
N CYS A 8 16.71 -10.51 -5.15
CA CYS A 8 15.72 -9.44 -5.22
C CYS A 8 15.85 -8.68 -6.53
N ILE A 9 14.72 -8.21 -7.03
CA ILE A 9 14.67 -7.26 -8.14
C ILE A 9 14.01 -5.99 -7.60
N ASP A 10 14.72 -4.88 -7.74
CA ASP A 10 14.29 -3.58 -7.26
C ASP A 10 13.72 -2.74 -8.40
N ALA A 11 12.56 -2.16 -8.13
CA ALA A 11 11.86 -1.24 -9.01
C ALA A 11 11.33 -0.04 -8.20
N HIS A 12 10.81 0.95 -8.90
CA HIS A 12 9.95 1.95 -8.29
C HIS A 12 8.61 2.03 -9.01
N THR A 13 7.54 2.23 -8.27
CA THR A 13 6.21 2.55 -8.79
C THR A 13 5.97 4.02 -8.61
N CYS A 14 5.94 4.78 -9.69
CA CYS A 14 5.72 6.24 -9.67
C CYS A 14 6.59 6.96 -8.61
N GLY A 15 7.83 6.50 -8.43
CA GLY A 15 8.80 7.06 -7.50
C GLY A 15 8.93 6.32 -6.17
N ASN A 16 7.96 5.52 -5.74
CA ASN A 16 8.07 4.75 -4.48
C ASN A 16 8.77 3.41 -4.71
N PRO A 17 9.78 3.05 -3.91
CA PRO A 17 10.57 1.84 -4.12
C PRO A 17 9.74 0.57 -3.89
N VAL A 18 10.04 -0.47 -4.66
CA VAL A 18 9.48 -1.81 -4.54
C VAL A 18 10.57 -2.84 -4.74
N ARG A 19 10.83 -3.68 -3.74
CA ARG A 19 11.73 -4.83 -3.80
C ARG A 19 10.94 -6.11 -3.93
N LEU A 20 11.06 -6.81 -5.04
CA LEU A 20 10.47 -8.14 -5.21
C LEU A 20 11.50 -9.21 -4.84
N ILE A 21 11.16 -10.02 -3.84
CA ILE A 21 11.96 -11.19 -3.47
C ILE A 21 11.57 -12.33 -4.41
N VAL A 22 12.54 -12.78 -5.22
CA VAL A 22 12.37 -13.81 -6.25
C VAL A 22 12.93 -15.17 -5.85
N GLU A 23 13.92 -15.20 -4.94
CA GLU A 23 14.44 -16.41 -4.32
C GLU A 23 14.77 -16.19 -2.84
N GLY A 24 14.72 -17.23 -2.04
CA GLY A 24 15.00 -17.19 -0.61
C GLY A 24 13.75 -17.06 0.27
N ALA A 25 12.57 -16.97 -0.33
CA ALA A 25 11.32 -16.88 0.41
C ALA A 25 11.08 -18.15 1.27
N PRO A 26 10.55 -18.03 2.49
CA PRO A 26 10.21 -19.16 3.34
C PRO A 26 8.95 -19.88 2.84
N ILE A 27 8.82 -21.16 3.21
CA ILE A 27 7.55 -21.88 3.04
C ILE A 27 6.57 -21.42 4.11
N LEU A 28 5.40 -20.93 3.69
CA LEU A 28 4.37 -20.42 4.59
C LEU A 28 3.23 -21.42 4.74
N GLN A 29 2.79 -21.65 5.99
CA GLN A 29 1.60 -22.42 6.31
C GLN A 29 0.36 -21.52 6.32
N GLY A 30 -0.79 -22.08 5.92
CA GLY A 30 -2.08 -21.40 5.87
C GLY A 30 -2.91 -21.81 4.66
N ILE A 31 -4.24 -21.84 4.82
CA ILE A 31 -5.20 -22.21 3.77
C ILE A 31 -5.55 -21.05 2.84
N ASN A 32 -5.13 -19.84 3.19
CA ASN A 32 -5.32 -18.61 2.42
C ASN A 32 -4.17 -17.62 2.71
N MET A 33 -4.14 -16.51 1.97
CA MET A 33 -3.08 -15.52 2.12
C MET A 33 -3.17 -14.71 3.42
N SER A 34 -4.34 -14.56 4.04
CA SER A 34 -4.46 -13.92 5.36
C SER A 34 -3.78 -14.76 6.44
N GLU A 35 -4.01 -16.07 6.46
CA GLU A 35 -3.34 -16.99 7.40
C GLU A 35 -1.83 -17.05 7.14
N LYS A 36 -1.40 -17.14 5.87
CA LYS A 36 0.03 -17.11 5.52
C LYS A 36 0.69 -15.81 5.96
N ARG A 37 -0.02 -14.67 5.90
CA ARG A 37 0.45 -13.38 6.43
C ARG A 37 0.66 -13.45 7.94
N GLN A 38 -0.28 -14.02 8.70
CA GLN A 38 -0.12 -14.19 10.15
C GLN A 38 1.04 -15.15 10.48
N PHE A 39 1.15 -16.24 9.74
CA PHE A 39 2.26 -17.17 9.90
C PHE A 39 3.62 -16.51 9.63
N PHE A 40 3.72 -15.68 8.58
CA PHE A 40 4.92 -14.91 8.28
C PHE A 40 5.27 -13.94 9.42
N LEU A 41 4.30 -13.18 9.89
CA LEU A 41 4.50 -12.23 11.00
C LEU A 41 5.02 -12.91 12.27
N ASN A 42 4.49 -14.08 12.58
CA ASN A 42 4.85 -14.81 13.79
C ASN A 42 6.22 -15.52 13.71
N ASN A 43 6.66 -15.93 12.51
CA ASN A 43 7.82 -16.80 12.36
C ASN A 43 8.96 -16.20 11.52
N PHE A 44 8.66 -15.27 10.62
CA PHE A 44 9.60 -14.79 9.60
C PHE A 44 9.67 -13.26 9.45
N ASP A 45 9.11 -12.48 10.40
CA ASP A 45 9.14 -11.00 10.33
C ASP A 45 10.58 -10.43 10.30
N TRP A 46 11.56 -11.21 10.76
CA TRP A 46 12.97 -10.86 10.65
C TRP A 46 13.42 -10.68 9.19
N ILE A 47 12.83 -11.43 8.22
CA ILE A 47 13.11 -11.28 6.79
C ILE A 47 12.68 -9.89 6.32
N ARG A 48 11.46 -9.47 6.69
CA ARG A 48 10.97 -8.13 6.39
C ARG A 48 11.90 -7.07 6.96
N LYS A 49 12.22 -7.16 8.24
CA LYS A 49 13.12 -6.21 8.91
C LYS A 49 14.50 -6.20 8.25
N GLY A 50 15.08 -7.36 8.02
CA GLY A 50 16.41 -7.50 7.41
C GLY A 50 16.50 -6.95 5.99
N LEU A 51 15.40 -6.99 5.21
CA LEU A 51 15.38 -6.54 3.82
C LEU A 51 14.83 -5.14 3.62
N MET A 52 13.97 -4.63 4.53
CA MET A 52 13.31 -3.33 4.38
C MET A 52 13.96 -2.23 5.20
N PHE A 53 14.62 -2.55 6.33
CA PHE A 53 15.30 -1.56 7.16
C PHE A 53 16.77 -1.41 6.77
N GLU A 54 17.40 -0.37 7.29
CA GLU A 54 18.85 -0.20 7.18
C GLU A 54 19.60 -1.37 7.83
N PRO A 55 20.76 -1.79 7.31
CA PRO A 55 21.52 -1.16 6.22
C PRO A 55 21.16 -1.66 4.82
N ARG A 56 20.23 -2.63 4.66
CA ARG A 56 19.87 -3.26 3.37
C ARG A 56 18.65 -2.66 2.68
N GLY A 57 17.90 -1.83 3.41
CA GLY A 57 16.77 -1.04 2.94
C GLY A 57 16.87 0.40 3.46
N HIS A 58 15.74 1.07 3.59
CA HIS A 58 15.61 2.44 4.11
C HIS A 58 14.16 2.71 4.53
N ASP A 59 13.89 3.83 5.20
CA ASP A 59 12.58 4.14 5.80
C ASP A 59 11.39 4.07 4.82
N MET A 60 11.61 4.30 3.52
CA MET A 60 10.58 4.24 2.49
C MET A 60 10.51 2.89 1.76
N MET A 61 11.31 1.89 2.15
CA MET A 61 11.36 0.62 1.43
C MET A 61 10.05 -0.15 1.58
N SER A 62 9.51 -0.55 0.45
CA SER A 62 8.42 -1.52 0.34
C SER A 62 8.91 -2.73 -0.43
N GLY A 63 8.33 -3.89 -0.15
CA GLY A 63 8.67 -5.10 -0.86
C GLY A 63 7.48 -6.04 -1.00
N ALA A 64 7.69 -7.08 -1.79
CA ALA A 64 6.74 -8.15 -1.99
C ALA A 64 7.44 -9.49 -2.16
N ILE A 65 6.71 -10.55 -1.83
CA ILE A 65 7.11 -11.93 -2.06
C ILE A 65 5.99 -12.61 -2.86
N ILE A 66 6.33 -13.26 -3.97
CA ILE A 66 5.35 -14.01 -4.76
C ILE A 66 5.42 -15.49 -4.41
N PHE A 67 4.26 -16.14 -4.41
CA PHE A 67 4.08 -17.57 -4.13
C PHE A 67 3.16 -18.21 -5.16
N PRO A 68 3.20 -19.53 -5.32
CA PRO A 68 2.17 -20.25 -6.07
C PRO A 68 0.77 -19.95 -5.50
N PRO A 69 -0.27 -19.86 -6.36
CA PRO A 69 -1.63 -19.59 -5.90
C PRO A 69 -2.22 -20.80 -5.17
N HIS A 70 -3.18 -20.56 -4.25
CA HIS A 70 -3.95 -21.64 -3.63
C HIS A 70 -4.95 -22.26 -4.62
N SER A 71 -5.56 -21.38 -5.42
CA SER A 71 -6.51 -21.82 -6.46
C SER A 71 -5.85 -21.81 -7.82
N SER A 72 -6.04 -22.92 -8.57
CA SER A 72 -5.62 -23.02 -9.97
C SER A 72 -6.30 -22.01 -10.91
N LYS A 73 -7.30 -21.25 -10.43
CA LYS A 73 -7.95 -20.16 -11.18
C LYS A 73 -7.11 -18.87 -11.15
N ASN A 74 -6.24 -18.71 -10.16
CA ASN A 74 -5.41 -17.52 -9.97
C ASN A 74 -4.00 -17.74 -10.56
N ASP A 75 -3.30 -16.67 -10.89
CA ASP A 75 -1.98 -16.74 -11.53
C ASP A 75 -0.87 -16.91 -10.50
N PHE A 76 -0.93 -16.14 -9.40
CA PHE A 76 -0.01 -16.25 -8.27
C PHE A 76 -0.62 -15.62 -6.99
N SER A 77 0.05 -15.83 -5.87
CA SER A 77 -0.25 -15.17 -4.59
C SER A 77 0.86 -14.20 -4.24
N ILE A 78 0.55 -13.13 -3.51
CA ILE A 78 1.52 -12.09 -3.12
C ILE A 78 1.39 -11.76 -1.64
N LEU A 79 2.53 -11.56 -0.99
CA LEU A 79 2.64 -11.05 0.37
C LEU A 79 3.40 -9.73 0.32
N TYR A 80 2.88 -8.70 1.00
CA TYR A 80 3.49 -7.38 1.02
C TYR A 80 4.26 -7.18 2.32
N ILE A 81 5.53 -6.79 2.18
CA ILE A 81 6.42 -6.50 3.31
C ILE A 81 6.92 -5.07 3.20
N GLU A 82 6.70 -4.29 4.24
CA GLU A 82 7.08 -2.89 4.28
C GLU A 82 7.73 -2.53 5.62
N THR A 83 8.26 -1.33 5.71
CA THR A 83 8.73 -0.77 7.00
C THR A 83 7.57 -0.63 8.00
N SER A 84 6.34 -0.47 7.52
CA SER A 84 5.12 -0.43 8.34
C SER A 84 4.65 -1.80 8.85
N GLY A 85 5.13 -2.90 8.27
CA GLY A 85 4.72 -4.25 8.61
C GLY A 85 4.45 -5.12 7.38
N CYS A 86 3.80 -6.25 7.62
CA CYS A 86 3.28 -7.11 6.55
C CYS A 86 1.84 -6.69 6.27
N LEU A 87 1.61 -6.00 5.16
CA LEU A 87 0.32 -5.40 4.85
C LEU A 87 -0.67 -6.39 4.24
N PRO A 88 -1.99 -6.22 4.49
CA PRO A 88 -3.01 -7.02 3.80
C PRO A 88 -3.10 -6.68 2.31
N MET A 89 -2.85 -5.43 1.92
CA MET A 89 -2.84 -4.97 0.53
C MET A 89 -1.87 -3.81 0.34
N CYS A 90 -1.20 -3.78 -0.82
CA CYS A 90 -0.32 -2.68 -1.22
C CYS A 90 -0.44 -2.43 -2.74
N GLY A 91 -1.06 -1.31 -3.12
CA GLY A 91 -1.33 -1.01 -4.54
C GLY A 91 -0.07 -0.72 -5.35
N HIS A 92 0.83 0.14 -4.85
CA HIS A 92 2.08 0.43 -5.55
C HIS A 92 3.01 -0.79 -5.57
N GLY A 93 3.03 -1.58 -4.49
CA GLY A 93 3.76 -2.85 -4.43
C GLY A 93 3.25 -3.86 -5.46
N THR A 94 1.93 -3.92 -5.68
CA THR A 94 1.32 -4.76 -6.73
C THR A 94 1.76 -4.31 -8.13
N ILE A 95 1.69 -3.01 -8.43
CA ILE A 95 2.08 -2.47 -9.74
C ILE A 95 3.57 -2.79 -10.01
N GLY A 96 4.44 -2.59 -9.02
CA GLY A 96 5.85 -2.92 -9.12
C GLY A 96 6.11 -4.42 -9.29
N ALA A 97 5.51 -5.25 -8.45
CA ALA A 97 5.66 -6.69 -8.49
C ALA A 97 5.17 -7.30 -9.82
N VAL A 98 4.01 -6.85 -10.32
CA VAL A 98 3.48 -7.29 -11.64
C VAL A 98 4.41 -6.87 -12.77
N THR A 99 4.88 -5.63 -12.75
CA THR A 99 5.83 -5.15 -13.76
C THR A 99 7.08 -6.01 -13.80
N ILE A 100 7.69 -6.30 -12.65
CA ILE A 100 8.86 -7.17 -12.52
C ILE A 100 8.52 -8.59 -12.98
N ALA A 101 7.45 -9.18 -12.46
CA ALA A 101 7.09 -10.58 -12.71
C ALA A 101 6.84 -10.86 -14.21
N ILE A 102 6.24 -9.91 -14.94
CA ILE A 102 5.99 -10.03 -16.38
C ILE A 102 7.28 -9.78 -17.19
N GLN A 103 8.01 -8.70 -16.92
CA GLN A 103 9.22 -8.35 -17.70
C GLN A 103 10.34 -9.39 -17.53
N GLU A 104 10.50 -9.92 -16.32
CA GLU A 104 11.51 -10.93 -15.98
C GLU A 104 11.02 -12.37 -16.20
N LYS A 105 9.80 -12.55 -16.74
CA LYS A 105 9.23 -13.86 -17.07
C LYS A 105 9.17 -14.81 -15.85
N LEU A 106 8.98 -14.25 -14.65
CA LEU A 106 8.89 -15.03 -13.40
C LEU A 106 7.57 -15.80 -13.31
N ILE A 107 6.54 -15.32 -14.00
CA ILE A 107 5.23 -15.96 -14.14
C ILE A 107 4.83 -16.03 -15.61
N ILE A 108 4.03 -17.03 -15.95
CA ILE A 108 3.39 -17.15 -17.25
C ILE A 108 1.90 -16.88 -17.03
N PRO A 109 1.36 -15.72 -17.49
CA PRO A 109 -0.05 -15.40 -17.36
C PRO A 109 -0.92 -16.44 -18.04
N LYS A 110 -2.01 -16.88 -17.41
CA LYS A 110 -3.00 -17.77 -18.04
C LYS A 110 -3.71 -17.10 -19.23
N LYS A 111 -3.84 -15.78 -19.15
CA LYS A 111 -4.38 -14.95 -20.23
C LYS A 111 -3.47 -13.72 -20.41
N PRO A 112 -2.85 -13.54 -21.58
CA PRO A 112 -2.03 -12.37 -21.84
C PRO A 112 -2.77 -11.06 -21.55
N GLY A 113 -2.11 -10.13 -20.86
CA GLY A 113 -2.69 -8.85 -20.45
C GLY A 113 -3.57 -8.88 -19.20
N TYR A 114 -3.79 -10.06 -18.58
CA TYR A 114 -4.67 -10.24 -17.41
C TYR A 114 -4.02 -11.15 -16.36
N LEU A 115 -4.24 -10.83 -15.08
CA LEU A 115 -3.84 -11.68 -13.94
C LEU A 115 -4.91 -11.63 -12.86
N ASN A 116 -5.10 -12.77 -12.19
CA ASN A 116 -5.82 -12.87 -10.93
C ASN A 116 -4.80 -13.14 -9.83
N ILE A 117 -4.72 -12.28 -8.84
CA ILE A 117 -3.72 -12.36 -7.77
C ILE A 117 -4.41 -12.52 -6.43
N GLU A 118 -3.97 -13.51 -5.65
CA GLU A 118 -4.41 -13.68 -4.27
C GLU A 118 -3.57 -12.80 -3.35
N THR A 119 -4.24 -11.94 -2.58
CA THR A 119 -3.62 -11.10 -1.54
C THR A 119 -4.20 -11.44 -0.17
N PRO A 120 -3.57 -11.04 0.94
CA PRO A 120 -4.18 -11.20 2.25
C PRO A 120 -5.54 -10.52 2.42
N ALA A 121 -5.78 -9.42 1.72
CA ALA A 121 -7.07 -8.71 1.73
C ALA A 121 -8.14 -9.32 0.80
N GLY A 122 -7.77 -10.30 -0.05
CA GLY A 122 -8.67 -10.93 -1.01
C GLY A 122 -8.07 -11.04 -2.42
N ILE A 123 -8.90 -11.39 -3.38
CA ILE A 123 -8.49 -11.54 -4.78
C ILE A 123 -8.59 -10.19 -5.48
N ILE A 124 -7.54 -9.84 -6.21
CA ILE A 124 -7.50 -8.66 -7.06
C ILE A 124 -7.32 -9.04 -8.54
N ASN A 125 -7.92 -8.26 -9.42
CA ASN A 125 -7.83 -8.46 -10.86
C ASN A 125 -6.91 -7.39 -11.45
N ILE A 126 -5.99 -7.82 -12.29
CA ILE A 126 -5.00 -6.96 -12.94
C ILE A 126 -5.24 -6.97 -14.45
N THR A 127 -5.14 -5.81 -15.05
CA THR A 127 -4.85 -5.67 -16.48
C THR A 127 -3.53 -4.92 -16.63
N TYR A 128 -2.71 -5.32 -17.60
CA TYR A 128 -1.47 -4.63 -17.89
C TYR A 128 -1.30 -4.42 -19.39
N LYS A 129 -0.66 -3.32 -19.75
CA LYS A 129 -0.28 -3.00 -21.12
C LYS A 129 1.20 -3.25 -21.28
N GLN A 130 1.55 -4.12 -22.23
CA GLN A 130 2.92 -4.44 -22.58
C GLN A 130 3.17 -4.08 -24.04
N ILE A 131 4.27 -3.40 -24.32
CA ILE A 131 4.77 -3.11 -25.65
C ILE A 131 6.17 -3.71 -25.70
N ASP A 132 6.39 -4.62 -26.63
CA ASP A 132 7.57 -5.46 -26.71
C ASP A 132 7.79 -6.22 -25.38
N GLU A 133 8.95 -6.05 -24.75
CA GLU A 133 9.26 -6.67 -23.45
C GLU A 133 8.98 -5.75 -22.25
N LYS A 134 8.45 -4.52 -22.46
CA LYS A 134 8.24 -3.53 -21.41
C LYS A 134 6.78 -3.41 -21.00
N VAL A 135 6.50 -3.50 -19.70
CA VAL A 135 5.19 -3.17 -19.13
C VAL A 135 5.08 -1.65 -19.00
N ASN A 136 4.12 -1.08 -19.69
CA ASN A 136 3.90 0.38 -19.76
C ASN A 136 2.98 0.87 -18.66
N SER A 137 1.94 0.09 -18.36
CA SER A 137 1.03 0.38 -17.25
C SER A 137 0.45 -0.91 -16.68
N VAL A 138 0.09 -0.83 -15.40
CA VAL A 138 -0.62 -1.88 -14.66
C VAL A 138 -1.84 -1.23 -14.02
N LYS A 139 -3.02 -1.76 -14.32
CA LYS A 139 -4.28 -1.38 -13.70
C LYS A 139 -4.73 -2.52 -12.79
N LEU A 140 -4.89 -2.23 -11.52
CA LEU A 140 -5.46 -3.16 -10.54
C LEU A 140 -6.93 -2.79 -10.26
N THR A 141 -7.82 -3.77 -10.29
CA THR A 141 -9.14 -3.68 -9.65
C THR A 141 -8.95 -4.18 -8.23
N ASN A 142 -9.03 -3.23 -7.30
CA ASN A 142 -8.71 -3.48 -5.90
C ASN A 142 -9.86 -4.17 -5.17
N VAL A 143 -9.59 -4.55 -3.91
CA VAL A 143 -10.62 -5.03 -2.99
C VAL A 143 -11.67 -3.95 -2.74
N ASP A 144 -12.87 -4.38 -2.34
CA ASP A 144 -13.98 -3.50 -2.01
C ASP A 144 -13.54 -2.45 -0.97
N SER A 145 -13.84 -1.20 -1.26
CA SER A 145 -13.40 -0.06 -0.46
C SER A 145 -14.59 0.74 0.04
N PHE A 146 -14.53 1.22 1.29
CA PHE A 146 -15.66 1.86 1.94
C PHE A 146 -15.24 2.95 2.93
N LEU A 147 -16.15 3.89 3.17
CA LEU A 147 -16.00 4.91 4.22
C LEU A 147 -16.47 4.31 5.55
N ALA A 148 -15.52 4.11 6.48
CA ALA A 148 -15.79 3.46 7.77
C ALA A 148 -16.34 4.43 8.83
N ALA A 149 -15.88 5.69 8.82
CA ALA A 149 -16.33 6.71 9.75
C ALA A 149 -16.15 8.12 9.18
N LYS A 150 -17.09 9.01 9.54
CA LYS A 150 -17.08 10.43 9.15
C LYS A 150 -16.83 11.31 10.38
N LYS A 151 -16.13 12.44 10.18
CA LYS A 151 -15.97 13.52 11.19
C LYS A 151 -15.42 13.03 12.53
N CYS A 152 -14.49 12.08 12.51
CA CYS A 152 -13.71 11.74 13.69
C CYS A 152 -12.80 12.91 14.07
N SER A 153 -12.43 13.02 15.34
CA SER A 153 -11.47 14.05 15.78
C SER A 153 -10.47 13.53 16.80
N ILE A 154 -9.31 14.16 16.82
CA ILE A 154 -8.31 14.05 17.91
C ILE A 154 -7.72 15.42 18.18
N VAL A 155 -7.10 15.58 19.35
CA VAL A 155 -6.32 16.79 19.67
C VAL A 155 -4.84 16.49 19.43
N SER A 156 -4.25 17.12 18.41
CA SER A 156 -2.82 17.10 18.15
C SER A 156 -2.11 18.13 19.04
N ASN A 157 -0.88 17.83 19.47
CA ASN A 157 -0.09 18.77 20.27
C ASN A 157 0.30 20.02 19.49
N ASP A 158 0.60 19.86 18.19
CA ASP A 158 1.07 20.96 17.34
C ASP A 158 -0.06 21.65 16.57
N LEU A 159 -1.08 20.90 16.15
CA LEU A 159 -2.14 21.39 15.28
C LEU A 159 -3.47 21.65 16.00
N GLY A 160 -3.60 21.32 17.29
CA GLY A 160 -4.86 21.43 18.01
C GLY A 160 -5.87 20.34 17.57
N GLU A 161 -7.17 20.66 17.57
CA GLU A 161 -8.19 19.70 17.17
C GLU A 161 -8.17 19.48 15.66
N ILE A 162 -7.97 18.21 15.24
CA ILE A 162 -7.93 17.78 13.85
C ILE A 162 -9.12 16.86 13.60
N PHE A 163 -9.89 17.19 12.58
CA PHE A 163 -10.98 16.39 12.05
C PHE A 163 -10.50 15.53 10.88
N PHE A 164 -11.03 14.32 10.77
CA PHE A 164 -10.70 13.38 9.71
C PHE A 164 -11.82 12.38 9.49
N ASP A 165 -11.86 11.81 8.30
CA ASP A 165 -12.65 10.61 8.01
C ASP A 165 -11.75 9.38 8.04
N VAL A 166 -12.34 8.20 8.27
CA VAL A 166 -11.61 6.94 8.17
C VAL A 166 -12.22 6.10 7.05
N SER A 167 -11.38 5.72 6.07
CA SER A 167 -11.80 4.93 4.92
C SER A 167 -10.91 3.71 4.76
N TYR A 168 -11.48 2.62 4.24
CA TYR A 168 -10.78 1.38 3.90
C TYR A 168 -10.58 1.29 2.39
N GLY A 169 -9.36 0.94 1.97
CA GLY A 169 -9.02 0.68 0.57
C GLY A 169 -8.04 -0.48 0.40
N GLY A 170 -8.12 -1.47 1.31
CA GLY A 170 -7.14 -2.55 1.51
C GLY A 170 -6.34 -2.38 2.80
N ASN A 171 -6.30 -1.16 3.34
CA ASN A 171 -5.85 -0.75 4.67
C ASN A 171 -6.75 0.37 5.16
N TYR A 172 -6.75 0.68 6.46
CA TYR A 172 -7.47 1.82 7.01
C TYR A 172 -6.63 3.09 6.97
N TYR A 173 -7.24 4.14 6.42
CA TYR A 173 -6.66 5.48 6.24
C TYR A 173 -7.43 6.51 7.04
N ALA A 174 -6.77 7.28 7.90
CA ALA A 174 -7.32 8.55 8.37
C ALA A 174 -7.04 9.61 7.29
N ILE A 175 -8.10 10.17 6.71
CA ILE A 175 -8.03 11.15 5.62
C ILE A 175 -8.23 12.54 6.23
N ILE A 176 -7.17 13.36 6.15
CA ILE A 176 -7.14 14.72 6.71
C ILE A 176 -7.14 15.71 5.55
N GLU A 177 -8.22 16.47 5.46
CA GLU A 177 -8.39 17.52 4.45
C GLU A 177 -8.03 18.88 5.01
N PRO A 178 -7.76 19.91 4.16
CA PRO A 178 -7.55 21.28 4.60
C PRO A 178 -8.68 21.73 5.53
N GLN A 179 -8.30 22.35 6.62
CA GLN A 179 -9.18 22.87 7.69
C GLN A 179 -8.49 24.04 8.40
N ASN A 180 -9.16 24.70 9.36
CA ASN A 180 -8.67 25.95 9.97
C ASN A 180 -7.22 25.92 10.45
N ASN A 181 -6.76 24.79 10.99
CA ASN A 181 -5.43 24.59 11.56
C ASN A 181 -4.52 23.71 10.70
N PHE A 182 -4.97 23.31 9.49
CA PHE A 182 -4.19 22.63 8.49
C PHE A 182 -4.61 23.09 7.10
N SER A 183 -3.79 23.94 6.47
CA SER A 183 -4.12 24.61 5.19
C SER A 183 -3.83 23.77 3.93
N GLY A 184 -3.40 22.50 4.11
CA GLY A 184 -3.08 21.57 3.01
C GLY A 184 -1.59 21.31 2.85
N ILE A 185 -1.24 20.16 2.27
CA ILE A 185 0.14 19.64 2.20
C ILE A 185 1.13 20.56 1.49
N HIS A 186 0.66 21.46 0.64
CA HIS A 186 1.51 22.40 -0.10
C HIS A 186 2.19 23.45 0.80
N ASN A 187 1.72 23.63 2.03
CA ASN A 187 2.26 24.55 3.01
C ASN A 187 3.19 23.89 4.04
N TYR A 188 3.43 22.59 3.92
CA TYR A 188 4.22 21.83 4.90
C TYR A 188 5.33 21.03 4.21
N LYS A 189 6.50 20.97 4.85
CA LYS A 189 7.58 20.09 4.45
C LYS A 189 7.25 18.64 4.83
N ALA A 190 7.82 17.67 4.11
CA ALA A 190 7.60 16.25 4.37
C ALA A 190 7.92 15.85 5.83
N GLY A 191 9.00 16.41 6.41
CA GLY A 191 9.37 16.15 7.81
C GLY A 191 8.33 16.61 8.83
N GLU A 192 7.62 17.73 8.56
CA GLU A 192 6.53 18.20 9.43
C GLU A 192 5.32 17.27 9.35
N ILE A 193 4.93 16.87 8.12
CA ILE A 193 3.85 15.90 7.90
C ILE A 193 4.16 14.56 8.59
N ILE A 194 5.40 14.08 8.51
CA ILE A 194 5.84 12.86 9.20
C ILE A 194 5.66 13.02 10.71
N ARG A 195 6.17 14.10 11.29
CA ARG A 195 6.10 14.38 12.73
C ARG A 195 4.67 14.42 13.25
N TYR A 196 3.79 15.15 12.55
CA TYR A 196 2.36 15.20 12.89
C TYR A 196 1.70 13.82 12.76
N SER A 197 2.03 13.11 11.70
CA SER A 197 1.44 11.79 11.42
C SER A 197 1.78 10.75 12.49
N GLN A 198 3.02 10.73 12.98
CA GLN A 198 3.46 9.79 14.04
C GLN A 198 2.60 9.93 15.30
N GLU A 199 2.40 11.18 15.73
CA GLU A 199 1.60 11.49 16.90
C GLU A 199 0.11 11.20 16.67
N ILE A 200 -0.45 11.71 15.59
CA ILE A 200 -1.87 11.62 15.26
C ILE A 200 -2.30 10.16 15.11
N ARG A 201 -1.54 9.33 14.39
CA ARG A 201 -1.84 7.90 14.25
C ARG A 201 -1.89 7.18 15.59
N LYS A 202 -0.92 7.45 16.48
CA LYS A 202 -0.91 6.87 17.84
C LYS A 202 -2.15 7.29 18.62
N LYS A 203 -2.53 8.56 18.58
CA LYS A 203 -3.72 9.10 19.25
C LYS A 203 -5.02 8.52 18.70
N ILE A 204 -5.14 8.38 17.36
CA ILE A 204 -6.31 7.76 16.73
C ILE A 204 -6.49 6.33 17.23
N ASN A 205 -5.45 5.49 17.14
CA ASN A 205 -5.53 4.09 17.54
C ASN A 205 -5.75 3.91 19.05
N LYS A 206 -5.27 4.85 19.87
CA LYS A 206 -5.56 4.87 21.31
C LYS A 206 -7.01 5.29 21.61
N LYS A 207 -7.55 6.27 20.90
CA LYS A 207 -8.93 6.77 21.10
C LYS A 207 -9.98 5.81 20.57
N TYR A 208 -9.67 5.10 19.48
CA TYR A 208 -10.61 4.24 18.75
C TYR A 208 -10.10 2.79 18.61
N PRO A 209 -9.76 2.09 19.69
CA PRO A 209 -8.99 0.83 19.65
C PRO A 209 -9.70 -0.33 18.94
N ASN A 210 -11.04 -0.33 18.91
CA ASN A 210 -11.86 -1.40 18.33
C ASN A 210 -12.87 -0.90 17.28
N MET A 211 -12.73 0.34 16.82
CA MET A 211 -13.68 0.92 15.88
C MET A 211 -13.42 0.51 14.43
N PHE A 212 -12.15 0.40 14.07
CA PHE A 212 -11.74 0.14 12.68
C PHE A 212 -11.25 -1.30 12.54
N ILE A 213 -12.21 -2.23 12.42
CA ILE A 213 -11.97 -3.66 12.22
C ILE A 213 -12.72 -4.07 10.96
N HIS A 214 -12.03 -4.76 10.03
CA HIS A 214 -12.65 -5.19 8.78
C HIS A 214 -13.74 -6.24 9.05
N PRO A 215 -14.97 -6.08 8.50
CA PRO A 215 -16.08 -6.97 8.81
C PRO A 215 -15.83 -8.46 8.53
N ASN A 216 -15.06 -8.75 7.49
CA ASN A 216 -14.83 -10.12 7.03
C ASN A 216 -13.48 -10.71 7.50
N ASP A 217 -12.56 -9.90 8.06
CA ASP A 217 -11.25 -10.35 8.57
C ASP A 217 -10.79 -9.47 9.74
N SER A 218 -10.98 -9.96 10.96
CA SER A 218 -10.63 -9.24 12.19
C SER A 218 -9.12 -9.01 12.37
N SER A 219 -8.26 -9.65 11.59
CA SER A 219 -6.83 -9.41 11.58
C SER A 219 -6.46 -8.11 10.87
N ILE A 220 -7.36 -7.56 10.04
CA ILE A 220 -7.23 -6.26 9.37
C ILE A 220 -7.90 -5.22 10.25
N ARG A 221 -7.10 -4.49 11.02
CA ARG A 221 -7.62 -3.58 12.04
C ARG A 221 -6.70 -2.39 12.32
N GLY A 222 -7.31 -1.32 12.83
CA GLY A 222 -6.63 -0.08 13.22
C GLY A 222 -6.24 0.80 12.03
N VAL A 223 -6.05 2.08 12.28
CA VAL A 223 -5.56 3.04 11.27
C VAL A 223 -4.05 2.85 11.11
N SER A 224 -3.63 2.36 9.96
CA SER A 224 -2.22 2.12 9.63
C SER A 224 -1.57 3.30 8.92
N HIS A 225 -2.34 4.09 8.17
CA HIS A 225 -1.88 5.18 7.32
C HIS A 225 -2.64 6.47 7.59
N LEU A 226 -1.96 7.62 7.40
CA LEU A 226 -2.61 8.92 7.30
C LEU A 226 -2.49 9.45 5.87
N LEU A 227 -3.59 9.88 5.30
CA LEU A 227 -3.65 10.50 3.98
C LEU A 227 -3.99 11.98 4.15
N TRP A 228 -2.99 12.83 3.99
CA TRP A 228 -3.13 14.27 4.00
C TRP A 228 -3.41 14.79 2.59
N THR A 229 -4.31 15.74 2.45
CA THR A 229 -4.66 16.31 1.14
C THR A 229 -4.27 17.78 1.03
N GLY A 230 -4.29 18.31 -0.18
CA GLY A 230 -4.01 19.71 -0.47
C GLY A 230 -4.12 20.02 -1.95
N ASN A 231 -3.73 21.23 -2.32
CA ASN A 231 -3.82 21.71 -3.71
C ASN A 231 -2.96 20.85 -4.64
N THR A 232 -3.46 20.59 -5.82
CA THR A 232 -2.76 19.88 -6.90
C THR A 232 -1.64 20.76 -7.48
N LEU A 233 -0.57 20.12 -7.97
CA LEU A 233 0.47 20.79 -8.76
C LEU A 233 0.05 20.93 -10.21
N ASP A 234 -0.70 19.95 -10.72
CA ASP A 234 -1.21 19.90 -12.07
C ASP A 234 -2.73 20.10 -12.08
N THR A 235 -3.20 21.02 -12.92
CA THR A 235 -4.61 21.36 -13.08
C THR A 235 -5.47 20.19 -13.60
N CYS A 236 -4.85 19.18 -14.23
CA CYS A 236 -5.53 17.96 -14.68
C CYS A 236 -5.67 16.91 -13.56
N SER A 237 -5.14 17.15 -12.37
CA SER A 237 -5.27 16.25 -11.22
C SER A 237 -6.55 16.57 -10.44
N SER A 238 -7.27 15.52 -10.02
CA SER A 238 -8.51 15.65 -9.25
C SER A 238 -8.23 15.93 -7.76
N SER A 239 -7.14 15.40 -7.22
CA SER A 239 -6.73 15.56 -5.83
C SER A 239 -5.24 15.29 -5.69
N ARG A 240 -4.61 15.82 -4.62
CA ARG A 240 -3.22 15.54 -4.27
C ARG A 240 -3.12 15.07 -2.84
N ASN A 241 -2.20 14.14 -2.59
CA ASN A 241 -1.97 13.59 -1.26
C ASN A 241 -0.51 13.56 -0.84
N ALA A 242 -0.33 13.42 0.48
CA ALA A 242 0.85 12.90 1.12
C ALA A 242 0.42 11.76 2.04
N VAL A 243 0.79 10.53 1.71
CA VAL A 243 0.44 9.37 2.53
C VAL A 243 1.59 9.00 3.44
N PHE A 244 1.35 9.10 4.74
CA PHE A 244 2.28 8.64 5.77
C PHE A 244 2.07 7.15 6.05
N TYR A 245 3.18 6.40 6.04
CA TYR A 245 3.23 4.98 6.40
C TYR A 245 4.52 4.64 7.15
N GLY A 246 4.59 3.42 7.72
CA GLY A 246 5.70 3.09 8.59
C GLY A 246 5.80 4.08 9.75
N ASP A 247 7.02 4.36 10.19
CA ASP A 247 7.26 5.35 11.24
C ASP A 247 7.86 6.67 10.72
N LYS A 248 8.37 6.69 9.48
CA LYS A 248 9.11 7.83 8.93
C LYS A 248 8.89 8.10 7.45
N ALA A 249 7.93 7.42 6.81
CA ALA A 249 7.79 7.49 5.36
C ALA A 249 6.59 8.32 4.90
N ILE A 250 6.80 9.09 3.84
CA ILE A 250 5.75 9.60 2.96
C ILE A 250 5.85 8.81 1.65
N ASP A 251 4.75 8.25 1.17
CA ASP A 251 4.68 7.56 -0.12
C ASP A 251 5.05 8.53 -1.25
N ARG A 252 5.96 8.12 -2.13
CA ARG A 252 6.32 8.90 -3.32
C ARG A 252 5.32 8.70 -4.44
N SER A 253 4.64 7.54 -4.46
CA SER A 253 3.49 7.31 -5.34
C SER A 253 2.22 7.96 -4.77
N PRO A 254 1.14 8.06 -5.53
CA PRO A 254 -0.17 8.50 -5.01
C PRO A 254 -0.80 7.53 -3.99
N CYS A 255 -0.18 6.40 -3.71
CA CYS A 255 -0.67 5.30 -2.88
C CYS A 255 -1.92 4.62 -3.46
N GLY A 256 -1.79 3.38 -3.95
CA GLY A 256 -2.91 2.69 -4.62
C GLY A 256 -4.09 2.39 -3.69
N THR A 257 -3.81 1.85 -2.49
CA THR A 257 -4.84 1.59 -1.47
C THR A 257 -5.38 2.88 -0.86
N GLY A 258 -4.52 3.91 -0.71
CA GLY A 258 -4.95 5.26 -0.30
C GLY A 258 -5.84 5.94 -1.34
N THR A 259 -5.54 5.78 -2.63
CA THR A 259 -6.39 6.27 -3.73
C THR A 259 -7.76 5.58 -3.71
N SER A 260 -7.80 4.26 -3.47
CA SER A 260 -9.04 3.50 -3.32
C SER A 260 -9.86 3.98 -2.12
N ALA A 261 -9.22 4.20 -0.97
CA ALA A 261 -9.85 4.74 0.23
C ALA A 261 -10.41 6.17 0.00
N ARG A 262 -9.64 7.02 -0.70
CA ARG A 262 -10.09 8.38 -1.05
C ARG A 262 -11.29 8.35 -1.99
N MET A 263 -11.27 7.51 -3.03
CA MET A 263 -12.41 7.35 -3.93
C MET A 263 -13.66 6.87 -3.19
N ALA A 264 -13.53 5.92 -2.25
CA ALA A 264 -14.66 5.46 -1.44
C ALA A 264 -15.24 6.59 -0.57
N GLN A 265 -14.39 7.43 0.03
CA GLN A 265 -14.81 8.62 0.78
C GLN A 265 -15.59 9.61 -0.11
N LEU A 266 -15.02 9.95 -1.27
CA LEU A 266 -15.63 10.92 -2.20
C LEU A 266 -16.94 10.39 -2.78
N TYR A 267 -16.98 9.09 -3.13
CA TYR A 267 -18.19 8.45 -3.63
C TYR A 267 -19.32 8.48 -2.60
N GLU A 268 -19.05 8.09 -1.35
CA GLU A 268 -20.05 8.12 -0.26
C GLU A 268 -20.51 9.54 0.09
N ARG A 269 -19.71 10.57 -0.22
CA ARG A 269 -20.09 11.99 -0.10
C ARG A 269 -20.89 12.52 -1.29
N GLY A 270 -20.90 11.80 -2.41
CA GLY A 270 -21.50 12.24 -3.68
C GLY A 270 -20.57 13.13 -4.55
N ASP A 271 -19.31 13.25 -4.17
CA ASP A 271 -18.29 14.07 -4.84
C ASP A 271 -17.59 13.34 -5.99
N LEU A 272 -17.82 12.04 -6.16
CA LEU A 272 -17.28 11.20 -7.24
C LEU A 272 -18.35 10.22 -7.71
N LYS A 273 -18.44 10.00 -9.03
CA LYS A 273 -19.44 9.11 -9.63
C LYS A 273 -18.84 7.81 -10.15
N ILE A 274 -19.67 6.80 -10.40
CA ILE A 274 -19.29 5.57 -11.09
C ILE A 274 -18.75 5.92 -12.48
N LYS A 275 -17.61 5.30 -12.85
CA LYS A 275 -16.89 5.50 -14.11
C LYS A 275 -16.35 6.92 -14.35
N GLU A 276 -16.43 7.79 -13.36
CA GLU A 276 -15.73 9.07 -13.38
C GLU A 276 -14.24 8.88 -13.12
N GLN A 277 -13.41 9.50 -13.95
CA GLN A 277 -11.95 9.43 -13.80
C GLN A 277 -11.49 10.27 -12.62
N PHE A 278 -10.67 9.69 -11.76
CA PHE A 278 -10.05 10.33 -10.60
C PHE A 278 -8.52 10.29 -10.75
N VAL A 279 -7.91 11.42 -11.08
CA VAL A 279 -6.45 11.53 -11.18
C VAL A 279 -5.91 11.96 -9.82
N HIS A 280 -5.24 11.04 -9.13
CA HIS A 280 -4.64 11.29 -7.83
C HIS A 280 -3.16 11.58 -7.98
N GLU A 281 -2.73 12.72 -7.46
CA GLU A 281 -1.37 13.20 -7.51
C GLU A 281 -0.66 12.95 -6.18
N SER A 282 0.59 12.53 -6.22
CA SER A 282 1.40 12.31 -5.02
C SER A 282 2.08 13.59 -4.53
N TYR A 283 2.74 13.48 -3.38
CA TYR A 283 3.54 14.58 -2.82
C TYR A 283 4.62 15.09 -3.80
N ILE A 284 5.21 14.20 -4.60
CA ILE A 284 6.24 14.53 -5.61
C ILE A 284 5.67 14.82 -7.02
N GLY A 285 4.34 14.83 -7.19
CA GLY A 285 3.69 15.10 -8.48
C GLY A 285 3.52 13.90 -9.40
N SER A 286 3.85 12.67 -8.98
CA SER A 286 3.52 11.47 -9.75
C SER A 286 2.02 11.17 -9.67
N LYS A 287 1.46 10.44 -10.64
CA LYS A 287 0.02 10.28 -10.78
C LYS A 287 -0.40 8.82 -10.88
N PHE A 288 -1.54 8.52 -10.27
CA PHE A 288 -2.37 7.36 -10.57
C PHE A 288 -3.70 7.79 -11.16
N THR A 289 -4.24 6.96 -12.04
CA THR A 289 -5.60 7.12 -12.56
C THR A 289 -6.50 6.12 -11.89
N GLY A 290 -7.51 6.61 -11.18
CA GLY A 290 -8.52 5.80 -10.48
C GLY A 290 -9.89 5.85 -11.17
N LEU A 291 -10.68 4.80 -10.96
CA LEU A 291 -12.09 4.72 -11.35
C LEU A 291 -12.89 3.99 -10.27
N VAL A 292 -14.10 4.46 -9.99
CA VAL A 292 -15.12 3.66 -9.32
C VAL A 292 -15.76 2.74 -10.37
N GLU A 293 -15.43 1.45 -10.35
CA GLU A 293 -15.91 0.51 -11.36
C GLU A 293 -17.40 0.18 -11.19
N ARG A 294 -17.83 -0.02 -9.96
CA ARG A 294 -19.22 -0.33 -9.57
C ARG A 294 -19.41 -0.19 -8.07
N GLU A 295 -20.65 -0.18 -7.64
CA GLU A 295 -21.04 -0.31 -6.24
C GLU A 295 -20.80 -1.73 -5.70
N SER A 296 -20.66 -1.83 -4.38
CA SER A 296 -20.52 -3.08 -3.64
C SER A 296 -21.02 -2.89 -2.19
N LYS A 297 -20.92 -3.96 -1.39
CA LYS A 297 -21.17 -3.93 0.05
C LYS A 297 -20.12 -4.75 0.80
N VAL A 298 -19.74 -4.26 1.98
CA VAL A 298 -18.85 -4.98 2.93
C VAL A 298 -19.47 -4.89 4.31
N GLY A 299 -20.04 -5.99 4.79
CA GLY A 299 -20.88 -5.96 5.99
C GLY A 299 -22.02 -4.94 5.83
N GLU A 300 -22.15 -4.02 6.76
CA GLU A 300 -23.16 -2.94 6.72
C GLU A 300 -22.71 -1.71 5.91
N PHE A 301 -21.47 -1.67 5.44
CA PHE A 301 -20.93 -0.51 4.73
C PHE A 301 -21.33 -0.53 3.24
N ASN A 302 -21.81 0.62 2.75
CA ASN A 302 -21.81 0.87 1.31
C ASN A 302 -20.37 0.93 0.86
N ALA A 303 -20.05 0.19 -0.19
CA ALA A 303 -18.70 0.05 -0.71
C ALA A 303 -18.65 0.29 -2.22
N ILE A 304 -17.47 0.50 -2.71
CA ILE A 304 -17.16 0.56 -4.14
C ILE A 304 -16.13 -0.50 -4.50
N VAL A 305 -16.13 -0.93 -5.75
CA VAL A 305 -15.02 -1.64 -6.37
C VAL A 305 -14.17 -0.61 -7.10
N PRO A 306 -13.02 -0.19 -6.55
CA PRO A 306 -12.15 0.78 -7.19
C PRO A 306 -11.15 0.09 -8.12
N SER A 307 -10.71 0.79 -9.16
CA SER A 307 -9.51 0.42 -9.89
C SER A 307 -8.50 1.57 -9.90
N VAL A 308 -7.23 1.21 -9.97
CA VAL A 308 -6.10 2.17 -9.97
C VAL A 308 -5.10 1.74 -11.02
N GLU A 309 -4.73 2.64 -11.93
CA GLU A 309 -3.71 2.43 -12.96
C GLU A 309 -2.48 3.29 -12.67
N GLY A 310 -1.31 2.67 -12.77
CA GLY A 310 -0.01 3.32 -12.63
C GLY A 310 1.06 2.58 -13.42
N TRP A 311 2.32 2.97 -13.22
CA TRP A 311 3.47 2.38 -13.90
C TRP A 311 4.63 2.15 -12.95
N ALA A 312 5.53 1.23 -13.31
CA ALA A 312 6.76 0.97 -12.58
C ALA A 312 7.96 0.82 -13.52
N LYS A 313 9.17 0.98 -12.97
CA LYS A 313 10.43 0.77 -13.69
C LYS A 313 11.41 0.00 -12.82
N ILE A 314 11.98 -1.06 -13.38
CA ILE A 314 13.07 -1.84 -12.78
C ILE A 314 14.34 -0.99 -12.83
N TYR A 315 15.13 -1.00 -11.73
CA TYR A 315 16.41 -0.29 -11.67
C TYR A 315 17.57 -1.10 -11.06
N GLY A 316 17.29 -2.29 -10.51
CA GLY A 316 18.36 -3.07 -9.89
C GLY A 316 18.07 -4.54 -9.71
N TYR A 317 19.14 -5.34 -9.75
CA TYR A 317 19.15 -6.76 -9.42
C TYR A 317 20.09 -6.97 -8.25
N ASN A 318 19.62 -7.58 -7.17
CA ASN A 318 20.35 -7.66 -5.92
C ASN A 318 20.43 -9.10 -5.41
N LYS A 319 21.59 -9.45 -4.88
CA LYS A 319 21.78 -10.63 -4.03
C LYS A 319 22.11 -10.14 -2.64
N ILE A 320 21.14 -10.23 -1.74
CA ILE A 320 21.24 -9.72 -0.37
C ILE A 320 21.56 -10.87 0.57
N LEU A 321 22.53 -10.65 1.45
CA LEU A 321 22.92 -11.58 2.50
C LEU A 321 22.42 -11.06 3.84
N ILE A 322 21.81 -11.95 4.62
CA ILE A 322 21.57 -11.76 6.04
C ILE A 322 22.40 -12.81 6.76
N ASP A 323 23.37 -12.34 7.53
CA ASP A 323 24.32 -13.17 8.27
C ASP A 323 23.96 -13.08 9.77
N ASP A 324 23.73 -14.21 10.43
CA ASP A 324 23.33 -14.24 11.84
C ASP A 324 24.40 -13.69 12.78
N GLU A 325 25.67 -13.58 12.32
CA GLU A 325 26.76 -12.98 13.07
C GLU A 325 26.81 -11.43 12.93
N ASP A 326 26.06 -10.85 11.97
CA ASP A 326 25.93 -9.39 11.85
C ASP A 326 25.03 -8.85 12.98
N PRO A 327 25.53 -7.97 13.85
CA PRO A 327 24.68 -7.34 14.88
C PRO A 327 23.44 -6.62 14.32
N TYR A 328 23.48 -6.25 13.06
CA TYR A 328 22.38 -5.58 12.33
C TYR A 328 21.65 -6.50 11.36
N ALA A 329 21.76 -7.84 11.54
CA ALA A 329 21.11 -8.83 10.68
C ALA A 329 19.61 -8.53 10.48
N HIS A 330 18.90 -8.11 11.52
CA HIS A 330 17.47 -7.83 11.49
C HIS A 330 17.14 -6.36 11.13
N GLY A 331 18.14 -5.58 10.70
CA GLY A 331 17.95 -4.18 10.36
C GLY A 331 17.67 -3.28 11.56
N PHE A 332 17.71 -1.98 11.35
CA PHE A 332 17.42 -0.97 12.37
C PHE A 332 16.77 0.27 11.73
N GLN A 333 16.18 1.11 12.55
CA GLN A 333 15.72 2.45 12.19
C GLN A 333 16.31 3.45 13.19
N VAL A 334 16.78 4.59 12.68
CA VAL A 334 17.22 5.71 13.53
C VAL A 334 15.97 6.52 13.87
N ILE A 335 15.45 6.38 15.09
CA ILE A 335 14.20 7.00 15.55
C ILE A 335 14.51 8.22 16.42
#